data_376937bbe358230466d3aef9ba7a5f0e
#
_entry.id   376937bbe358230466d3aef9ba7a5f0e
#
_cell.length_a   1.000
_cell.length_b   1.000
_cell.length_c   1.000
_cell.angle_alpha   90.00
_cell.angle_beta   90.00
_cell.angle_gamma   90.00
#
_symmetry.space_group_name_H-M   'P 1'
#
loop_
_entity.id
_entity.type
_entity.pdbx_description
1 polymer ?
#
loop_
_entity_poly.entity_id
_entity_poly.type
_entity_poly.pdbx_seq_one_letter_code
_entity_poly.pdbx_strand_id
1 'polypeptide(L)'
;MKALFGLLLALCVGMTHAADMTVLRYVDQDPGGPPYATRILVTPEFMRMDSGEDAGDFTLLDRRKRVVINVMHNSRLAMVFVPGTLPPKPASWNARLAAGKAERGGRRFTLTVKGVACSEGIAAKHAMDAARAMAEMKAVLAATQYRVWKASPPDLQHDCDLANQVWNTGDTLSLGLPLEEREFTGRTRTFESETRLPVDPGLFRVPEGLAQINAPS
;
A
#
# COMPACT_ATOMS: atom_id res chain seq x y z
N MET A 1 58.54 -30.26 -32.50
CA MET A 1 58.14 -29.13 -31.64
C MET A 1 56.63 -29.06 -31.70
N LYS A 2 55.92 -29.53 -30.64
CA LYS A 2 54.45 -29.51 -30.55
C LYS A 2 54.10 -28.47 -29.46
N ALA A 3 53.47 -27.38 -29.88
CA ALA A 3 53.02 -26.34 -28.96
C ALA A 3 51.62 -26.74 -28.43
N LEU A 4 51.50 -26.92 -27.11
CA LEU A 4 50.23 -27.09 -26.41
C LEU A 4 49.66 -25.69 -26.15
N PHE A 5 48.52 -25.38 -26.78
CA PHE A 5 47.72 -24.20 -26.47
C PHE A 5 46.72 -24.57 -25.34
N GLY A 6 47.02 -24.12 -24.14
CA GLY A 6 46.14 -24.25 -22.99
C GLY A 6 45.04 -23.21 -23.04
N LEU A 7 43.76 -23.67 -23.22
CA LEU A 7 42.57 -22.82 -23.18
C LEU A 7 42.17 -22.61 -21.73
N LEU A 8 42.44 -21.41 -21.18
CA LEU A 8 41.96 -21.00 -19.85
C LEU A 8 40.47 -20.61 -19.98
N LEU A 9 39.55 -21.47 -19.51
CA LEU A 9 38.14 -21.15 -19.35
C LEU A 9 37.99 -20.32 -18.07
N ALA A 10 37.82 -19.00 -18.18
CA ALA A 10 37.46 -18.14 -17.06
C ALA A 10 35.96 -18.36 -16.72
N LEU A 11 35.65 -19.06 -15.63
CA LEU A 11 34.34 -19.14 -15.04
C LEU A 11 33.99 -17.76 -14.43
N CYS A 12 33.23 -16.96 -15.16
CA CYS A 12 32.53 -15.80 -14.57
C CYS A 12 31.42 -16.33 -13.66
N VAL A 13 31.69 -16.47 -12.36
CA VAL A 13 30.68 -16.69 -11.34
C VAL A 13 29.92 -15.36 -11.21
N GLY A 14 28.80 -15.23 -11.92
CA GLY A 14 27.88 -14.13 -11.74
C GLY A 14 27.34 -14.18 -10.30
N MET A 15 27.72 -13.23 -9.46
CA MET A 15 27.08 -13.02 -8.16
C MET A 15 25.64 -12.61 -8.43
N THR A 16 24.71 -13.56 -8.33
CA THR A 16 23.28 -13.24 -8.25
C THR A 16 23.06 -12.52 -6.93
N HIS A 17 23.02 -11.19 -6.96
CA HIS A 17 22.52 -10.43 -5.83
C HIS A 17 21.07 -10.84 -5.64
N ALA A 18 20.76 -11.42 -4.47
CA ALA A 18 19.38 -11.61 -4.06
C ALA A 18 18.70 -10.23 -4.09
N ALA A 19 17.55 -10.14 -4.74
CA ALA A 19 16.79 -8.90 -4.77
C ALA A 19 16.41 -8.51 -3.33
N ASP A 20 16.55 -7.22 -2.99
CA ASP A 20 16.14 -6.71 -1.69
C ASP A 20 14.68 -6.28 -1.72
N MET A 21 13.98 -6.49 -0.60
CA MET A 21 12.68 -5.89 -0.33
C MET A 21 12.81 -4.72 0.63
N THR A 22 11.99 -3.69 0.45
CA THR A 22 11.82 -2.61 1.42
C THR A 22 10.82 -3.06 2.47
N VAL A 23 11.18 -2.92 3.74
CA VAL A 23 10.34 -3.21 4.91
C VAL A 23 10.05 -1.91 5.63
N LEU A 24 8.78 -1.53 5.70
CA LEU A 24 8.31 -0.37 6.46
C LEU A 24 7.53 -0.84 7.68
N ARG A 25 7.69 -0.14 8.80
CA ARG A 25 6.91 -0.33 10.01
C ARG A 25 6.18 0.95 10.37
N TYR A 26 4.92 0.80 10.74
CA TYR A 26 4.04 1.85 11.21
C TYR A 26 3.35 1.44 12.49
N VAL A 27 2.97 2.43 13.29
CA VAL A 27 1.93 2.31 14.30
C VAL A 27 0.68 2.98 13.77
N ASP A 28 -0.38 2.22 13.65
CA ASP A 28 -1.72 2.69 13.33
C ASP A 28 -2.56 2.72 14.60
N GLN A 29 -3.51 3.65 14.69
CA GLN A 29 -4.48 3.72 15.76
C GLN A 29 -5.82 4.18 15.23
N ASP A 30 -6.86 3.38 15.45
CA ASP A 30 -8.25 3.74 15.17
C ASP A 30 -8.83 4.54 16.36
N PRO A 31 -9.84 5.40 16.12
CA PRO A 31 -10.45 6.20 17.18
C PRO A 31 -10.98 5.34 18.32
N GLY A 32 -10.50 5.64 19.54
CA GLY A 32 -10.91 4.90 20.75
C GLY A 32 -10.32 3.50 20.89
N GLY A 33 -9.55 3.03 19.91
CA GLY A 33 -8.87 1.73 19.96
C GLY A 33 -7.42 1.84 20.47
N PRO A 34 -6.80 0.69 20.84
CA PRO A 34 -5.37 0.65 21.12
C PRO A 34 -4.55 0.81 19.83
N PRO A 35 -3.30 1.30 19.92
CA PRO A 35 -2.40 1.30 18.78
C PRO A 35 -2.03 -0.13 18.38
N TYR A 36 -1.79 -0.33 17.08
CA TYR A 36 -1.36 -1.61 16.52
C TYR A 36 -0.28 -1.43 15.46
N ALA A 37 0.60 -2.44 15.34
CA ALA A 37 1.66 -2.43 14.35
C ALA A 37 1.11 -2.76 12.96
N THR A 38 1.62 -2.06 11.94
CA THR A 38 1.44 -2.39 10.53
C THR A 38 2.82 -2.52 9.88
N ARG A 39 3.08 -3.68 9.27
CA ARG A 39 4.27 -3.91 8.46
C ARG A 39 3.90 -3.91 6.98
N ILE A 40 4.72 -3.23 6.16
CA ILE A 40 4.56 -3.20 4.70
C ILE A 40 5.87 -3.68 4.08
N LEU A 41 5.79 -4.76 3.29
CA LEU A 41 6.89 -5.34 2.54
C LEU A 41 6.71 -5.01 1.07
N VAL A 42 7.73 -4.46 0.41
CA VAL A 42 7.63 -4.03 -0.99
C VAL A 42 8.78 -4.57 -1.82
N THR A 43 8.43 -5.20 -2.93
CA THR A 43 9.32 -5.59 -4.02
C THR A 43 8.86 -4.92 -5.33
N PRO A 44 9.61 -5.02 -6.43
CA PRO A 44 9.14 -4.54 -7.74
C PRO A 44 7.83 -5.18 -8.19
N GLU A 45 7.55 -6.44 -7.80
CA GLU A 45 6.39 -7.22 -8.25
C GLU A 45 5.24 -7.24 -7.25
N PHE A 46 5.54 -7.09 -5.96
CA PHE A 46 4.55 -7.30 -4.90
C PHE A 46 4.61 -6.24 -3.81
N MET A 47 3.48 -6.05 -3.14
CA MET A 47 3.42 -5.40 -1.83
C MET A 47 2.58 -6.27 -0.90
N ARG A 48 3.09 -6.53 0.31
CA ARG A 48 2.35 -7.20 1.38
C ARG A 48 2.18 -6.26 2.56
N MET A 49 1.01 -6.26 3.17
CA MET A 49 0.71 -5.53 4.40
C MET A 49 0.13 -6.49 5.43
N ASP A 50 0.71 -6.51 6.63
CA ASP A 50 0.32 -7.36 7.75
C ASP A 50 0.63 -6.70 9.11
N SER A 51 0.39 -7.42 10.22
CA SER A 51 0.68 -6.98 11.59
C SER A 51 2.14 -7.18 12.03
N GLY A 52 3.00 -7.72 11.16
CA GLY A 52 4.38 -8.10 11.50
C GLY A 52 4.55 -9.59 11.75
N GLU A 53 3.49 -10.40 11.68
CA GLU A 53 3.50 -11.84 11.82
C GLU A 53 3.43 -12.51 10.45
N ASP A 54 4.43 -13.35 10.11
CA ASP A 54 4.54 -13.96 8.78
C ASP A 54 3.38 -14.96 8.49
N ALA A 55 2.88 -15.64 9.53
CA ALA A 55 1.77 -16.59 9.45
C ALA A 55 0.39 -15.96 9.74
N GLY A 56 0.32 -14.66 10.03
CA GLY A 56 -0.92 -13.93 10.28
C GLY A 56 -1.69 -13.61 9.02
N ASP A 57 -2.87 -12.99 9.21
CA ASP A 57 -3.65 -12.44 8.10
C ASP A 57 -2.87 -11.33 7.39
N PHE A 58 -3.03 -11.23 6.06
CA PHE A 58 -2.33 -10.21 5.30
C PHE A 58 -3.09 -9.78 4.04
N THR A 59 -2.75 -8.59 3.55
CA THR A 59 -3.15 -8.10 2.24
C THR A 59 -1.95 -8.17 1.29
N LEU A 60 -2.12 -8.81 0.14
CA LEU A 60 -1.13 -8.94 -0.92
C LEU A 60 -1.58 -8.19 -2.17
N LEU A 61 -0.75 -7.30 -2.68
CA LEU A 61 -0.89 -6.72 -4.02
C LEU A 61 0.08 -7.42 -4.98
N ASP A 62 -0.44 -8.04 -6.04
CA ASP A 62 0.32 -8.35 -7.26
C ASP A 62 0.32 -7.09 -8.14
N ARG A 63 1.43 -6.37 -8.17
CA ARG A 63 1.56 -5.08 -8.87
C ARG A 63 1.46 -5.24 -10.39
N ARG A 64 1.97 -6.35 -10.92
CA ARG A 64 1.96 -6.65 -12.36
C ARG A 64 0.55 -6.98 -12.85
N LYS A 65 -0.17 -7.80 -12.10
CA LYS A 65 -1.55 -8.19 -12.42
C LYS A 65 -2.56 -7.15 -11.98
N ARG A 66 -2.17 -6.22 -11.08
CA ARG A 66 -3.07 -5.27 -10.42
C ARG A 66 -4.20 -5.97 -9.69
N VAL A 67 -3.86 -6.96 -8.89
CA VAL A 67 -4.79 -7.75 -8.08
C VAL A 67 -4.42 -7.61 -6.62
N VAL A 68 -5.41 -7.34 -5.78
CA VAL A 68 -5.25 -7.37 -4.32
C VAL A 68 -5.93 -8.62 -3.78
N ILE A 69 -5.28 -9.31 -2.86
CA ILE A 69 -5.77 -10.52 -2.22
C ILE A 69 -5.70 -10.32 -0.71
N ASN A 70 -6.85 -10.36 -0.03
CA ASN A 70 -6.89 -10.43 1.42
C ASN A 70 -6.89 -11.89 1.85
N VAL A 71 -5.86 -12.28 2.57
CA VAL A 71 -5.70 -13.63 3.13
C VAL A 71 -6.13 -13.62 4.58
N MET A 72 -7.11 -14.47 4.90
CA MET A 72 -7.70 -14.64 6.24
C MET A 72 -7.52 -16.10 6.67
N HIS A 73 -6.47 -16.36 7.45
CA HIS A 73 -6.08 -17.73 7.84
C HIS A 73 -7.15 -18.42 8.68
N ASN A 74 -7.70 -17.73 9.68
CA ASN A 74 -8.72 -18.30 10.56
C ASN A 74 -10.00 -18.70 9.81
N SER A 75 -10.37 -17.93 8.80
CA SER A 75 -11.52 -18.21 7.95
C SER A 75 -11.19 -19.16 6.79
N ARG A 76 -9.91 -19.52 6.60
CA ARG A 76 -9.40 -20.27 5.45
C ARG A 76 -9.85 -19.71 4.11
N LEU A 77 -9.80 -18.39 3.99
CA LEU A 77 -10.34 -17.64 2.86
C LEU A 77 -9.31 -16.68 2.26
N ALA A 78 -9.29 -16.61 0.94
CA ALA A 78 -8.58 -15.58 0.19
C ALA A 78 -9.59 -14.79 -0.67
N MET A 79 -9.81 -13.53 -0.33
CA MET A 79 -10.72 -12.65 -1.09
C MET A 79 -9.93 -11.87 -2.13
N VAL A 80 -10.32 -12.00 -3.39
CA VAL A 80 -9.63 -11.43 -4.56
C VAL A 80 -10.34 -10.18 -5.04
N PHE A 81 -9.62 -9.08 -5.16
CA PHE A 81 -10.07 -7.80 -5.67
C PHE A 81 -9.37 -7.48 -6.97
N VAL A 82 -10.12 -7.06 -7.96
CA VAL A 82 -9.62 -6.57 -9.25
C VAL A 82 -10.07 -5.12 -9.47
N PRO A 83 -9.33 -4.32 -10.27
CA PRO A 83 -9.77 -2.98 -10.59
C PRO A 83 -11.16 -3.00 -11.25
N GLY A 84 -12.06 -2.17 -10.76
CA GLY A 84 -13.38 -1.97 -11.35
C GLY A 84 -13.51 -0.60 -11.98
N THR A 85 -14.62 -0.38 -12.69
CA THR A 85 -14.96 0.93 -13.26
C THR A 85 -15.45 1.87 -12.16
N LEU A 86 -14.83 3.04 -12.06
CA LEU A 86 -15.27 4.10 -11.18
C LEU A 86 -16.28 4.99 -11.91
N PRO A 87 -17.30 5.51 -11.21
CA PRO A 87 -18.13 6.56 -11.77
C PRO A 87 -17.29 7.83 -11.98
N PRO A 88 -17.71 8.70 -12.91
CA PRO A 88 -17.05 9.99 -13.07
C PRO A 88 -17.17 10.82 -11.78
N LYS A 89 -16.16 11.64 -11.51
CA LYS A 89 -16.24 12.60 -10.41
C LYS A 89 -17.40 13.58 -10.69
N PRO A 90 -18.22 13.90 -9.69
CA PRO A 90 -19.27 14.92 -9.84
C PRO A 90 -18.65 16.26 -10.27
N ALA A 91 -19.36 17.05 -11.06
CA ALA A 91 -18.89 18.38 -11.48
C ALA A 91 -18.58 19.31 -10.29
N SER A 92 -19.27 19.11 -9.16
CA SER A 92 -19.06 19.82 -7.89
C SER A 92 -17.89 19.28 -7.07
N TRP A 93 -17.21 18.22 -7.54
CA TRP A 93 -16.09 17.64 -6.80
C TRP A 93 -14.90 18.61 -6.79
N ASN A 94 -14.53 19.05 -5.60
CA ASN A 94 -13.44 20.00 -5.40
C ASN A 94 -12.51 19.49 -4.31
N ALA A 95 -11.62 18.57 -4.70
CA ALA A 95 -10.54 18.10 -3.83
C ALA A 95 -9.27 18.92 -4.09
N ARG A 96 -8.55 19.28 -3.03
CA ARG A 96 -7.30 20.02 -3.09
C ARG A 96 -6.27 19.39 -2.16
N LEU A 97 -5.10 19.08 -2.70
CA LEU A 97 -3.93 18.71 -1.92
C LEU A 97 -3.04 19.94 -1.76
N ALA A 98 -2.91 20.44 -0.55
CA ALA A 98 -1.99 21.51 -0.19
C ALA A 98 -0.71 20.93 0.40
N ALA A 99 0.45 21.29 -0.16
CA ALA A 99 1.76 20.99 0.39
C ALA A 99 2.28 22.21 1.16
N GLY A 100 2.45 22.07 2.46
CA GLY A 100 2.88 23.12 3.37
C GLY A 100 4.39 23.22 3.52
N LYS A 101 4.85 23.69 4.68
CA LYS A 101 6.26 23.88 5.01
C LYS A 101 6.97 22.55 5.20
N ALA A 102 8.32 22.57 5.03
CA ALA A 102 9.18 21.47 5.44
C ALA A 102 9.14 21.30 6.97
N GLU A 103 8.99 20.06 7.43
CA GLU A 103 8.88 19.73 8.85
C GLU A 103 9.36 18.30 9.08
N ARG A 104 10.17 18.06 10.12
CA ARG A 104 10.60 16.72 10.58
C ARG A 104 11.11 15.79 9.46
N GLY A 105 11.89 16.31 8.53
CA GLY A 105 12.43 15.51 7.40
C GLY A 105 11.47 15.27 6.25
N GLY A 106 10.25 15.78 6.33
CA GLY A 106 9.23 15.69 5.29
C GLY A 106 8.61 17.03 4.96
N ARG A 107 7.43 17.00 4.41
CA ARG A 107 6.61 18.16 4.08
C ARG A 107 5.19 17.94 4.60
N ARG A 108 4.66 18.93 5.32
CA ARG A 108 3.26 18.92 5.76
C ARG A 108 2.34 18.91 4.55
N PHE A 109 1.25 18.18 4.66
CA PHE A 109 0.18 18.20 3.67
C PHE A 109 -1.19 18.26 4.32
N THR A 110 -2.17 18.72 3.55
CA THR A 110 -3.59 18.60 3.88
C THR A 110 -4.36 18.32 2.60
N LEU A 111 -5.13 17.24 2.59
CA LEU A 111 -6.12 16.95 1.55
C LEU A 111 -7.48 17.44 2.01
N THR A 112 -8.09 18.32 1.25
CA THR A 112 -9.41 18.87 1.55
C THR A 112 -10.40 18.53 0.44
N VAL A 113 -11.68 18.36 0.79
CA VAL A 113 -12.79 18.28 -0.16
C VAL A 113 -13.86 19.28 0.27
N LYS A 114 -14.25 20.16 -0.65
CA LYS A 114 -15.25 21.22 -0.36
C LYS A 114 -14.90 22.04 0.90
N GLY A 115 -13.62 22.21 1.19
CA GLY A 115 -13.13 22.95 2.35
C GLY A 115 -12.99 22.13 3.65
N VAL A 116 -13.43 20.88 3.68
CA VAL A 116 -13.28 19.97 4.83
C VAL A 116 -11.95 19.23 4.71
N ALA A 117 -11.15 19.19 5.78
CA ALA A 117 -9.91 18.42 5.85
C ALA A 117 -10.24 16.91 5.94
N CYS A 118 -9.79 16.15 4.95
CA CYS A 118 -10.02 14.69 4.86
C CYS A 118 -8.84 13.88 5.38
N SER A 119 -7.63 14.34 5.12
CA SER A 119 -6.41 13.84 5.73
C SER A 119 -5.37 14.95 5.83
N GLU A 120 -4.53 14.86 6.85
CA GLU A 120 -3.42 15.77 7.08
C GLU A 120 -2.24 15.00 7.64
N GLY A 121 -1.02 15.51 7.44
CA GLY A 121 0.16 14.82 7.95
C GLY A 121 1.46 15.41 7.43
N ILE A 122 2.50 14.61 7.53
CA ILE A 122 3.84 14.88 7.02
C ILE A 122 4.23 13.73 6.11
N ALA A 123 4.63 14.03 4.87
CA ALA A 123 5.13 13.05 3.91
C ALA A 123 6.58 13.34 3.55
N ALA A 124 7.39 12.30 3.39
CA ALA A 124 8.79 12.39 3.02
C ALA A 124 9.08 11.66 1.71
N LYS A 125 9.94 12.27 0.88
CA LYS A 125 10.39 11.69 -0.40
C LYS A 125 11.47 10.63 -0.20
N HIS A 126 11.17 9.59 0.56
CA HIS A 126 12.00 8.39 0.65
C HIS A 126 11.15 7.17 0.30
N ALA A 127 11.78 6.03 0.03
CA ALA A 127 11.08 4.80 -0.38
C ALA A 127 9.92 5.04 -1.37
N MET A 128 10.13 5.87 -2.40
CA MET A 128 9.08 6.30 -3.35
C MET A 128 8.40 5.13 -4.05
N ASP A 129 9.10 3.98 -4.20
CA ASP A 129 8.48 2.78 -4.77
C ASP A 129 7.42 2.18 -3.83
N ALA A 130 7.67 2.24 -2.52
CA ALA A 130 6.68 1.82 -1.53
C ALA A 130 5.45 2.75 -1.51
N ALA A 131 5.65 4.07 -1.58
CA ALA A 131 4.54 5.02 -1.71
C ALA A 131 3.71 4.74 -2.96
N ARG A 132 4.36 4.41 -4.09
CA ARG A 132 3.69 4.02 -5.33
C ARG A 132 2.91 2.71 -5.16
N ALA A 133 3.51 1.68 -4.56
CA ALA A 133 2.84 0.40 -4.31
C ALA A 133 1.59 0.56 -3.43
N MET A 134 1.65 1.42 -2.40
CA MET A 134 0.49 1.77 -1.58
C MET A 134 -0.61 2.46 -2.40
N ALA A 135 -0.24 3.39 -3.29
CA ALA A 135 -1.19 4.05 -4.19
C ALA A 135 -1.81 3.05 -5.20
N GLU A 136 -1.01 2.13 -5.74
CA GLU A 136 -1.47 1.05 -6.64
C GLU A 136 -2.49 0.15 -5.94
N MET A 137 -2.25 -0.25 -4.68
CA MET A 137 -3.19 -1.04 -3.89
C MET A 137 -4.51 -0.29 -3.69
N LYS A 138 -4.46 0.95 -3.25
CA LYS A 138 -5.66 1.79 -3.08
C LYS A 138 -6.44 1.92 -4.40
N ALA A 139 -5.76 2.10 -5.53
CA ALA A 139 -6.40 2.20 -6.83
C ALA A 139 -7.12 0.91 -7.25
N VAL A 140 -6.58 -0.27 -6.93
CA VAL A 140 -7.27 -1.56 -7.16
C VAL A 140 -8.55 -1.65 -6.34
N LEU A 141 -8.53 -1.21 -5.10
CA LEU A 141 -9.65 -1.31 -4.17
C LEU A 141 -10.73 -0.24 -4.40
N ALA A 142 -10.42 0.85 -5.12
CA ALA A 142 -11.24 2.05 -5.20
C ALA A 142 -12.70 1.78 -5.66
N ALA A 143 -12.92 0.90 -6.64
CA ALA A 143 -14.27 0.58 -7.11
C ALA A 143 -15.09 -0.17 -6.04
N THR A 144 -14.45 -1.06 -5.29
CA THR A 144 -15.08 -1.74 -4.16
C THR A 144 -15.41 -0.75 -3.04
N GLN A 145 -14.49 0.14 -2.71
CA GLN A 145 -14.72 1.19 -1.70
C GLN A 145 -15.86 2.11 -2.10
N TYR A 146 -15.97 2.49 -3.38
CA TYR A 146 -17.12 3.26 -3.85
C TYR A 146 -18.44 2.54 -3.65
N ARG A 147 -18.51 1.22 -3.92
CA ARG A 147 -19.73 0.44 -3.71
C ARG A 147 -20.12 0.35 -2.23
N VAL A 148 -19.12 0.10 -1.37
CA VAL A 148 -19.32 0.08 0.08
C VAL A 148 -19.87 1.43 0.55
N TRP A 149 -19.22 2.53 0.14
CA TRP A 149 -19.69 3.88 0.46
C TRP A 149 -21.13 4.12 -0.02
N LYS A 150 -21.44 3.73 -1.26
CA LYS A 150 -22.78 3.91 -1.84
C LYS A 150 -23.86 3.08 -1.13
N ALA A 151 -23.49 1.91 -0.62
CA ALA A 151 -24.40 1.02 0.12
C ALA A 151 -24.55 1.41 1.61
N SER A 152 -23.69 2.30 2.11
CA SER A 152 -23.75 2.75 3.50
C SER A 152 -24.95 3.66 3.74
N PRO A 153 -25.49 3.73 4.97
CA PRO A 153 -26.48 4.71 5.36
C PRO A 153 -26.04 6.15 5.05
N PRO A 154 -26.96 7.05 4.69
CA PRO A 154 -26.60 8.42 4.26
C PRO A 154 -25.80 9.22 5.29
N ASP A 155 -26.01 8.99 6.57
CA ASP A 155 -25.31 9.64 7.68
C ASP A 155 -23.85 9.16 7.84
N LEU A 156 -23.52 8.02 7.22
CA LEU A 156 -22.15 7.47 7.15
C LEU A 156 -21.44 7.75 5.81
N GLN A 157 -22.11 8.38 4.84
CA GLN A 157 -21.55 8.72 3.54
C GLN A 157 -20.80 10.05 3.58
N HIS A 158 -19.50 10.01 3.85
CA HIS A 158 -18.68 11.22 3.85
C HIS A 158 -17.91 11.41 2.55
N ASP A 159 -17.81 12.65 2.05
CA ASP A 159 -16.99 12.99 0.88
C ASP A 159 -15.51 12.66 1.12
N CYS A 160 -15.05 12.69 2.37
CA CYS A 160 -13.69 12.35 2.73
C CYS A 160 -13.33 10.87 2.48
N ASP A 161 -14.30 9.95 2.63
CA ASP A 161 -14.09 8.55 2.25
C ASP A 161 -13.84 8.42 0.74
N LEU A 162 -14.65 9.14 -0.04
CA LEU A 162 -14.48 9.18 -1.50
C LEU A 162 -13.13 9.79 -1.90
N ALA A 163 -12.64 10.80 -1.18
CA ALA A 163 -11.32 11.36 -1.42
C ALA A 163 -10.21 10.36 -1.08
N ASN A 164 -10.21 9.85 0.15
CA ASN A 164 -9.11 9.03 0.65
C ASN A 164 -9.04 7.64 0.00
N GLN A 165 -10.20 7.11 -0.47
CA GLN A 165 -10.30 5.71 -0.87
C GLN A 165 -10.78 5.48 -2.30
N VAL A 166 -11.28 6.52 -3.00
CA VAL A 166 -11.86 6.37 -4.33
C VAL A 166 -11.19 7.27 -5.35
N TRP A 167 -11.40 8.58 -5.26
CA TRP A 167 -11.04 9.49 -6.35
C TRP A 167 -9.70 10.19 -6.21
N ASN A 168 -9.14 10.29 -4.99
CA ASN A 168 -7.87 10.95 -4.72
C ASN A 168 -6.91 10.05 -3.91
N THR A 169 -7.05 8.73 -4.08
CA THR A 169 -6.38 7.69 -3.27
C THR A 169 -4.85 7.75 -3.27
N GLY A 170 -4.26 8.27 -4.33
CA GLY A 170 -2.80 8.37 -4.48
C GLY A 170 -2.25 9.78 -4.28
N ASP A 171 -3.11 10.79 -4.07
CA ASP A 171 -2.68 12.18 -4.07
C ASP A 171 -1.67 12.47 -2.95
N THR A 172 -1.95 12.07 -1.72
CA THR A 172 -1.03 12.26 -0.58
C THR A 172 0.27 11.45 -0.76
N LEU A 173 0.18 10.24 -1.30
CA LEU A 173 1.33 9.36 -1.59
C LEU A 173 2.22 9.88 -2.73
N SER A 174 1.71 10.78 -3.58
CA SER A 174 2.53 11.47 -4.58
C SER A 174 3.59 12.39 -3.95
N LEU A 175 3.36 12.82 -2.72
CA LEU A 175 4.31 13.62 -1.94
C LEU A 175 5.40 12.76 -1.28
N GLY A 176 5.21 11.45 -1.22
CA GLY A 176 6.09 10.46 -0.60
C GLY A 176 5.38 9.61 0.45
N LEU A 177 6.17 8.89 1.25
CA LEU A 177 5.62 8.10 2.36
C LEU A 177 5.11 9.00 3.48
N PRO A 178 3.93 8.71 4.07
CA PRO A 178 3.49 9.39 5.28
C PRO A 178 4.43 9.04 6.45
N LEU A 179 5.03 10.07 7.07
CA LEU A 179 5.71 9.96 8.37
C LEU A 179 4.69 10.04 9.50
N GLU A 180 3.70 10.90 9.32
CA GLU A 180 2.54 11.06 10.19
C GLU A 180 1.33 11.31 9.30
N GLU A 181 0.22 10.67 9.58
CA GLU A 181 -1.06 10.92 8.91
C GLU A 181 -2.19 10.83 9.92
N ARG A 182 -3.14 11.74 9.79
CA ARG A 182 -4.42 11.71 10.51
C ARG A 182 -5.54 11.85 9.49
N GLU A 183 -6.49 10.94 9.54
CA GLU A 183 -7.70 10.99 8.74
C GLU A 183 -8.83 11.72 9.47
N PHE A 184 -9.84 12.20 8.75
CA PHE A 184 -11.01 12.90 9.32
C PHE A 184 -11.77 12.04 10.33
N THR A 185 -11.73 10.73 10.23
CA THR A 185 -12.29 9.77 11.20
C THR A 185 -11.58 9.83 12.55
N GLY A 186 -10.38 10.42 12.61
CA GLY A 186 -9.52 10.41 13.78
C GLY A 186 -8.50 9.26 13.77
N ARG A 187 -8.53 8.37 12.78
CA ARG A 187 -7.48 7.36 12.59
C ARG A 187 -6.14 8.05 12.38
N THR A 188 -5.11 7.53 13.03
CA THR A 188 -3.73 8.02 12.89
C THR A 188 -2.80 6.91 12.43
N ARG A 189 -1.75 7.31 11.71
CA ARG A 189 -0.63 6.47 11.28
C ARG A 189 0.67 7.20 11.58
N THR A 190 1.61 6.51 12.22
CA THR A 190 2.94 7.03 12.52
C THR A 190 4.00 6.08 12.00
N PHE A 191 4.94 6.59 11.21
CA PHE A 191 6.08 5.85 10.69
C PHE A 191 7.08 5.56 11.80
N GLU A 192 7.57 4.32 11.88
CA GLU A 192 8.57 3.89 12.84
C GLU A 192 9.94 3.66 12.20
N SER A 193 9.98 2.88 11.12
CA SER A 193 11.26 2.50 10.51
C SER A 193 11.14 2.04 9.06
N GLU A 194 12.26 2.17 8.35
CA GLU A 194 12.51 1.59 7.04
C GLU A 194 13.78 0.75 7.10
N THR A 195 13.73 -0.49 6.61
CA THR A 195 14.90 -1.37 6.45
C THR A 195 14.86 -2.05 5.08
N ARG A 196 16.01 -2.58 4.65
CA ARG A 196 16.10 -3.44 3.47
C ARG A 196 16.55 -4.83 3.90
N LEU A 197 15.85 -5.84 3.42
CA LEU A 197 16.13 -7.24 3.71
C LEU A 197 16.13 -8.03 2.40
N PRO A 198 16.87 -9.15 2.33
CA PRO A 198 16.74 -10.09 1.22
C PRO A 198 15.29 -10.53 1.05
N VAL A 199 14.84 -10.68 -0.20
CA VAL A 199 13.48 -11.12 -0.50
C VAL A 199 13.31 -12.57 -0.05
N ASP A 200 12.30 -12.81 0.80
CA ASP A 200 11.74 -14.14 1.02
C ASP A 200 10.50 -14.30 0.12
N PRO A 201 10.57 -15.11 -0.96
CA PRO A 201 9.43 -15.32 -1.85
C PRO A 201 8.24 -15.98 -1.18
N GLY A 202 8.43 -16.66 -0.05
CA GLY A 202 7.34 -17.28 0.73
C GLY A 202 6.36 -16.25 1.29
N LEU A 203 6.86 -15.07 1.66
CA LEU A 203 6.05 -13.98 2.20
C LEU A 203 5.04 -13.38 1.18
N PHE A 204 5.28 -13.58 -0.12
CA PHE A 204 4.45 -13.04 -1.20
C PHE A 204 3.60 -14.11 -1.91
N ARG A 205 3.32 -15.22 -1.23
CA ARG A 205 2.48 -16.30 -1.75
C ARG A 205 1.19 -16.40 -0.97
N VAL A 206 0.10 -16.66 -1.69
CA VAL A 206 -1.16 -17.05 -1.06
C VAL A 206 -1.00 -18.51 -0.62
N PRO A 207 -1.26 -18.85 0.65
CA PRO A 207 -1.16 -20.23 1.13
C PRO A 207 -2.09 -21.17 0.36
N GLU A 208 -1.65 -22.42 0.19
CA GLU A 208 -2.46 -23.45 -0.42
C GLU A 208 -3.64 -23.85 0.48
N GLY A 209 -4.71 -24.38 -0.13
CA GLY A 209 -5.87 -24.91 0.58
C GLY A 209 -6.83 -23.84 1.13
N LEU A 210 -6.66 -22.57 0.78
CA LEU A 210 -7.64 -21.52 1.07
C LEU A 210 -8.72 -21.51 -0.01
N ALA A 211 -9.98 -21.31 0.40
CA ALA A 211 -11.06 -21.02 -0.53
C ALA A 211 -10.83 -19.63 -1.13
N GLN A 212 -10.82 -19.53 -2.46
CA GLN A 212 -10.72 -18.23 -3.14
C GLN A 212 -12.09 -17.75 -3.59
N ILE A 213 -12.43 -16.52 -3.22
CA ILE A 213 -13.66 -15.85 -3.66
C ILE A 213 -13.31 -14.50 -4.27
N ASN A 214 -14.04 -14.12 -5.30
CA ASN A 214 -13.95 -12.76 -5.83
C ASN A 214 -14.75 -11.82 -4.95
N ALA A 215 -14.20 -10.66 -4.63
CA ALA A 215 -14.96 -9.59 -4.02
C ALA A 215 -16.15 -9.23 -4.94
N PRO A 216 -17.31 -8.86 -4.39
CA PRO A 216 -18.42 -8.41 -5.19
C PRO A 216 -18.00 -7.33 -6.19
N SER A 217 -18.32 -7.52 -7.47
CA SER A 217 -17.98 -6.61 -8.58
C SER A 217 -19.06 -5.54 -8.79
#